data_8619eb30253a073973c8e0187153628f
#
_entry.id   8619eb30253a073973c8e0187153628f
#
_cell.length_a   1.000
_cell.length_b   1.000
_cell.length_c   1.000
_cell.angle_alpha   90.00
_cell.angle_beta   90.00
_cell.angle_gamma   90.00
#
_symmetry.space_group_name_H-M   'P 1'
#
loop_
_entity.id
_entity.type
_entity.pdbx_description
1 polymer ?
#
loop_
_entity_poly.entity_id
_entity_poly.type
_entity_poly.pdbx_seq_one_letter_code
_entity_poly.pdbx_strand_id
1 'polypeptide(L)'
;MPGFVGAQHEFHDAAFVRGWSNRFVPTPDRIALFDLILSGINRPGLPNTHVLELGIGPGYMARHILERNRAVTYEGLDFSDVFFEIAKETVGDLAQRLTLTKADLTDQDWPRRLSQTPGAIISTWALHDLGSQKAVADVYARCYETLPKGSVLINGDFIKPDGTDWEFEPGRFAIGRHIELLRQAGFSDPKSLAHFEPNIEDPKGHENYACLFAVR
;
A
#
# COMPACT_ATOMS: atom_id res chain seq x y z
N MET A 1 -1.25 -24.48 0.56
CA MET A 1 -0.68 -23.20 0.20
C MET A 1 -1.58 -22.13 0.76
N PRO A 2 -1.10 -21.10 1.45
CA PRO A 2 -1.95 -19.96 1.78
C PRO A 2 -2.53 -19.46 0.45
N GLY A 3 -3.85 -19.32 0.37
CA GLY A 3 -4.50 -18.76 -0.80
C GLY A 3 -4.10 -17.29 -0.90
N PHE A 4 -3.86 -16.81 -2.12
CA PHE A 4 -3.73 -15.39 -2.38
C PHE A 4 -5.02 -14.65 -1.98
N VAL A 5 -4.93 -13.34 -1.75
CA VAL A 5 -6.10 -12.49 -1.44
C VAL A 5 -7.28 -12.80 -2.37
N GLY A 6 -8.47 -12.85 -1.82
CA GLY A 6 -9.69 -13.19 -2.55
C GLY A 6 -10.80 -13.65 -1.62
N ALA A 7 -11.92 -14.07 -2.18
CA ALA A 7 -13.17 -14.35 -1.45
C ALA A 7 -13.08 -15.43 -0.34
N GLN A 8 -12.05 -16.28 -0.35
CA GLN A 8 -11.86 -17.35 0.65
C GLN A 8 -10.62 -17.13 1.53
N HIS A 9 -10.01 -15.93 1.47
CA HIS A 9 -8.84 -15.62 2.27
C HIS A 9 -9.20 -15.49 3.76
N GLU A 10 -8.29 -15.89 4.64
CA GLU A 10 -8.46 -15.79 6.10
C GLU A 10 -8.72 -14.36 6.62
N PHE A 11 -8.39 -13.33 5.81
CA PHE A 11 -8.75 -11.95 6.10
C PHE A 11 -10.25 -11.63 6.04
N HIS A 12 -11.12 -12.61 5.78
CA HIS A 12 -12.57 -12.52 6.00
C HIS A 12 -13.00 -13.07 7.37
N ASP A 13 -12.10 -13.73 8.12
CA ASP A 13 -12.37 -14.18 9.47
C ASP A 13 -12.09 -13.08 10.51
N ALA A 14 -13.12 -12.65 11.23
CA ALA A 14 -13.01 -11.52 12.15
C ALA A 14 -12.06 -11.79 13.33
N ALA A 15 -11.98 -13.02 13.84
CA ALA A 15 -11.09 -13.35 14.96
C ALA A 15 -9.63 -13.36 14.50
N PHE A 16 -9.38 -13.94 13.31
CA PHE A 16 -8.05 -13.92 12.69
C PHE A 16 -7.57 -12.50 12.45
N VAL A 17 -8.39 -11.68 11.77
CA VAL A 17 -8.02 -10.30 11.39
C VAL A 17 -7.77 -9.42 12.60
N ARG A 18 -8.60 -9.49 13.67
CA ARG A 18 -8.36 -8.74 14.91
C ARG A 18 -7.05 -9.17 15.57
N GLY A 19 -6.78 -10.46 15.67
CA GLY A 19 -5.53 -11.00 16.20
C GLY A 19 -4.31 -10.57 15.37
N TRP A 20 -4.43 -10.60 14.05
CA TRP A 20 -3.40 -10.15 13.11
C TRP A 20 -3.14 -8.64 13.27
N SER A 21 -4.18 -7.81 13.24
CA SER A 21 -4.07 -6.35 13.37
C SER A 21 -3.33 -5.94 14.64
N ASN A 22 -3.63 -6.58 15.78
CA ASN A 22 -2.98 -6.30 17.06
C ASN A 22 -1.48 -6.65 17.06
N ARG A 23 -1.03 -7.62 16.28
CA ARG A 23 0.40 -7.96 16.14
C ARG A 23 1.16 -6.97 15.27
N PHE A 24 0.48 -6.30 14.35
CA PHE A 24 1.08 -5.38 13.39
C PHE A 24 0.88 -3.89 13.72
N VAL A 25 0.69 -3.58 15.00
CA VAL A 25 0.75 -2.18 15.46
C VAL A 25 2.09 -1.56 15.04
N PRO A 26 2.08 -0.33 14.49
CA PRO A 26 3.27 0.29 13.95
C PRO A 26 4.41 0.41 14.96
N THR A 27 5.58 -0.13 14.59
CA THR A 27 6.86 0.07 15.26
C THR A 27 7.47 1.43 14.89
N PRO A 28 8.53 1.91 15.57
CA PRO A 28 9.22 3.14 15.16
C PRO A 28 9.65 3.14 13.69
N ASP A 29 10.16 2.03 13.15
CA ASP A 29 10.59 1.93 11.75
C ASP A 29 9.38 1.97 10.80
N ARG A 30 8.25 1.37 11.17
CA ARG A 30 6.99 1.50 10.42
C ARG A 30 6.46 2.92 10.42
N ILE A 31 6.57 3.63 11.55
CA ILE A 31 6.24 5.06 11.63
C ILE A 31 7.17 5.88 10.72
N ALA A 32 8.46 5.56 10.65
CA ALA A 32 9.38 6.23 9.74
C ALA A 32 9.00 6.05 8.25
N LEU A 33 8.50 4.87 7.88
CA LEU A 33 7.91 4.65 6.55
C LEU A 33 6.68 5.53 6.34
N PHE A 34 5.78 5.63 7.34
CA PHE A 34 4.58 6.46 7.25
C PHE A 34 4.93 7.94 7.10
N ASP A 35 5.94 8.44 7.82
CA ASP A 35 6.42 9.83 7.70
C ASP A 35 7.00 10.10 6.31
N LEU A 36 7.70 9.13 5.73
CA LEU A 36 8.24 9.24 4.39
C LEU A 36 7.13 9.30 3.32
N ILE A 37 6.10 8.45 3.43
CA ILE A 37 4.91 8.51 2.58
C ILE A 37 4.17 9.83 2.76
N LEU A 38 3.97 10.29 4.00
CA LEU A 38 3.33 11.58 4.30
C LEU A 38 4.12 12.74 3.66
N SER A 39 5.45 12.71 3.71
CA SER A 39 6.29 13.70 3.03
C SER A 39 6.07 13.69 1.51
N GLY A 40 5.94 12.49 0.92
CA GLY A 40 5.67 12.33 -0.51
C GLY A 40 4.33 12.88 -0.96
N ILE A 41 3.26 12.72 -0.16
CA ILE A 41 1.94 13.28 -0.47
C ILE A 41 1.79 14.77 -0.11
N ASN A 42 2.70 15.31 0.70
CA ASN A 42 2.73 16.75 1.03
C ASN A 42 3.56 17.57 0.04
N ARG A 43 4.10 16.95 -1.01
CA ARG A 43 4.90 17.65 -2.02
C ARG A 43 4.08 18.70 -2.76
N PRO A 44 4.68 19.84 -3.16
CA PRO A 44 4.02 20.82 -4.02
C PRO A 44 3.67 20.22 -5.38
N GLY A 45 2.57 20.68 -5.96
CA GLY A 45 2.19 20.36 -7.33
C GLY A 45 1.35 19.11 -7.52
N LEU A 46 0.86 18.47 -6.45
CA LEU A 46 -0.19 17.46 -6.58
C LEU A 46 -1.47 18.09 -7.14
N PRO A 47 -2.20 17.40 -8.03
CA PRO A 47 -3.40 17.94 -8.67
C PRO A 47 -4.58 18.14 -7.70
N ASN A 48 -4.61 17.39 -6.62
CA ASN A 48 -5.59 17.51 -5.53
C ASN A 48 -5.08 16.84 -4.25
N THR A 49 -5.82 16.95 -3.16
CA THR A 49 -5.46 16.43 -1.83
C THR A 49 -6.18 15.11 -1.48
N HIS A 50 -6.81 14.46 -2.45
CA HIS A 50 -7.42 13.16 -2.24
C HIS A 50 -6.37 12.05 -2.33
N VAL A 51 -6.26 11.23 -1.27
CA VAL A 51 -5.33 10.11 -1.17
C VAL A 51 -6.11 8.81 -1.22
N LEU A 52 -5.72 7.92 -2.11
CA LEU A 52 -6.20 6.54 -2.16
C LEU A 52 -5.15 5.61 -1.56
N GLU A 53 -5.54 4.79 -0.58
CA GLU A 53 -4.72 3.69 -0.07
C GLU A 53 -5.21 2.35 -0.63
N LEU A 54 -4.32 1.59 -1.25
CA LEU A 54 -4.57 0.23 -1.72
C LEU A 54 -4.24 -0.76 -0.60
N GLY A 55 -5.25 -1.52 -0.14
CA GLY A 55 -5.14 -2.39 1.01
C GLY A 55 -5.06 -1.61 2.32
N ILE A 56 -6.16 -0.94 2.72
CA ILE A 56 -6.17 -0.11 3.93
C ILE A 56 -5.90 -0.91 5.21
N GLY A 57 -6.23 -2.21 5.22
CA GLY A 57 -6.05 -3.06 6.39
C GLY A 57 -6.64 -2.45 7.66
N PRO A 58 -5.89 -2.46 8.79
CA PRO A 58 -6.35 -1.90 10.07
C PRO A 58 -6.46 -0.37 10.09
N GLY A 59 -6.05 0.36 9.05
CA GLY A 59 -6.17 1.82 8.96
C GLY A 59 -5.09 2.61 9.71
N TYR A 60 -3.98 2.01 10.09
CA TYR A 60 -2.89 2.71 10.81
C TYR A 60 -2.28 3.84 9.98
N MET A 61 -2.04 3.60 8.68
CA MET A 61 -1.52 4.62 7.77
C MET A 61 -2.54 5.74 7.54
N ALA A 62 -3.82 5.39 7.35
CA ALA A 62 -4.91 6.35 7.21
C ALA A 62 -4.98 7.27 8.43
N ARG A 63 -4.96 6.73 9.65
CA ARG A 63 -4.93 7.52 10.89
C ARG A 63 -3.72 8.45 10.94
N HIS A 64 -2.53 7.93 10.66
CA HIS A 64 -1.28 8.71 10.68
C HIS A 64 -1.33 9.93 9.75
N ILE A 65 -1.83 9.77 8.53
CA ILE A 65 -1.98 10.86 7.56
C ILE A 65 -3.07 11.86 8.01
N LEU A 66 -4.25 11.36 8.37
CA LEU A 66 -5.39 12.20 8.72
C LEU A 66 -5.15 13.06 9.97
N GLU A 67 -4.38 12.57 10.94
CA GLU A 67 -3.96 13.35 12.11
C GLU A 67 -3.01 14.50 11.74
N ARG A 68 -2.12 14.30 10.78
CA ARG A 68 -1.02 15.22 10.46
C ARG A 68 -1.30 16.15 9.30
N ASN A 69 -2.25 15.81 8.43
CA ASN A 69 -2.65 16.66 7.31
C ASN A 69 -4.17 16.85 7.28
N ARG A 70 -4.62 18.06 7.67
CA ARG A 70 -6.05 18.41 7.73
C ARG A 70 -6.70 18.61 6.36
N ALA A 71 -5.90 18.87 5.32
CA ALA A 71 -6.39 19.12 3.97
C ALA A 71 -6.72 17.83 3.20
N VAL A 72 -6.18 16.68 3.63
CA VAL A 72 -6.37 15.40 2.97
C VAL A 72 -7.79 14.88 3.20
N THR A 73 -8.45 14.46 2.10
CA THR A 73 -9.53 13.47 2.12
C THR A 73 -8.95 12.12 1.77
N TYR A 74 -9.46 11.05 2.36
CA TYR A 74 -8.84 9.75 2.29
C TYR A 74 -9.82 8.69 1.83
N GLU A 75 -9.42 7.87 0.87
CA GLU A 75 -10.17 6.69 0.45
C GLU A 75 -9.31 5.45 0.68
N GLY A 76 -9.83 4.52 1.48
CA GLY A 76 -9.20 3.22 1.72
C GLY A 76 -9.91 2.14 0.93
N LEU A 77 -9.15 1.41 0.11
CA LEU A 77 -9.63 0.27 -0.65
C LEU A 77 -9.18 -1.02 0.02
N ASP A 78 -10.10 -1.98 0.18
CA ASP A 78 -9.80 -3.32 0.66
C ASP A 78 -10.84 -4.32 0.13
N PHE A 79 -10.50 -5.60 0.15
CA PHE A 79 -11.43 -6.66 -0.23
C PHE A 79 -12.21 -7.23 0.96
N SER A 80 -11.77 -6.96 2.20
CA SER A 80 -12.34 -7.49 3.44
C SER A 80 -13.17 -6.44 4.19
N ASP A 81 -14.45 -6.74 4.43
CA ASP A 81 -15.33 -5.91 5.26
C ASP A 81 -14.86 -5.83 6.72
N VAL A 82 -14.16 -6.86 7.21
CA VAL A 82 -13.64 -6.90 8.58
C VAL A 82 -12.58 -5.82 8.79
N PHE A 83 -11.71 -5.60 7.80
CA PHE A 83 -10.74 -4.50 7.86
C PHE A 83 -11.43 -3.14 7.89
N PHE A 84 -12.55 -2.95 7.21
CA PHE A 84 -13.29 -1.68 7.27
C PHE A 84 -13.81 -1.34 8.64
N GLU A 85 -14.28 -2.33 9.41
CA GLU A 85 -14.70 -2.12 10.80
C GLU A 85 -13.51 -1.67 11.66
N ILE A 86 -12.39 -2.40 11.56
CA ILE A 86 -11.18 -2.09 12.33
C ILE A 86 -10.59 -0.74 11.91
N ALA A 87 -10.55 -0.44 10.61
CA ALA A 87 -10.05 0.85 10.11
C ALA A 87 -10.88 2.03 10.65
N LYS A 88 -12.22 1.90 10.71
CA LYS A 88 -13.08 2.91 11.33
C LYS A 88 -12.80 3.08 12.82
N GLU A 89 -12.63 1.97 13.56
CA GLU A 89 -12.24 1.99 14.97
C GLU A 89 -10.88 2.67 15.16
N THR A 90 -9.89 2.33 14.32
CA THR A 90 -8.53 2.88 14.38
C THR A 90 -8.52 4.38 14.05
N VAL A 91 -9.20 4.81 13.00
CA VAL A 91 -9.25 6.20 12.56
C VAL A 91 -10.07 7.07 13.52
N GLY A 92 -11.11 6.50 14.15
CA GLY A 92 -11.87 7.13 15.23
C GLY A 92 -12.60 8.39 14.77
N ASP A 93 -12.41 9.49 15.49
CA ASP A 93 -13.05 10.79 15.26
C ASP A 93 -12.70 11.45 13.91
N LEU A 94 -11.66 10.97 13.22
CA LEU A 94 -11.28 11.44 11.88
C LEU A 94 -12.01 10.70 10.74
N ALA A 95 -12.86 9.72 11.07
CA ALA A 95 -13.54 8.87 10.08
C ALA A 95 -14.48 9.65 9.12
N GLN A 96 -14.90 10.87 9.47
CA GLN A 96 -15.67 11.73 8.56
C GLN A 96 -14.87 12.18 7.31
N ARG A 97 -13.55 12.02 7.32
CA ARG A 97 -12.66 12.27 6.17
C ARG A 97 -12.21 10.99 5.46
N LEU A 98 -12.70 9.83 5.90
CA LEU A 98 -12.38 8.51 5.37
C LEU A 98 -13.58 7.96 4.58
N THR A 99 -13.36 7.62 3.33
CA THR A 99 -14.24 6.79 2.51
C THR A 99 -13.66 5.37 2.45
N LEU A 100 -14.52 4.35 2.50
CA LEU A 100 -14.10 2.94 2.38
C LEU A 100 -14.74 2.33 1.15
N THR A 101 -13.91 1.79 0.26
CA THR A 101 -14.33 1.23 -1.02
C THR A 101 -13.96 -0.24 -1.11
N LYS A 102 -14.98 -1.11 -1.19
CA LYS A 102 -14.77 -2.55 -1.31
C LYS A 102 -14.38 -2.92 -2.73
N ALA A 103 -13.16 -3.41 -2.90
CA ALA A 103 -12.67 -3.96 -4.16
C ALA A 103 -11.51 -4.93 -3.95
N ASP A 104 -11.38 -5.88 -4.86
CA ASP A 104 -10.23 -6.75 -4.97
C ASP A 104 -9.26 -6.14 -6.00
N LEU A 105 -8.00 -5.96 -5.64
CA LEU A 105 -6.96 -5.40 -6.52
C LEU A 105 -6.63 -6.29 -7.72
N THR A 106 -7.00 -7.58 -7.66
CA THR A 106 -6.89 -8.51 -8.79
C THR A 106 -7.99 -8.31 -9.83
N ASP A 107 -9.10 -7.63 -9.46
CA ASP A 107 -10.15 -7.20 -10.40
C ASP A 107 -9.66 -6.01 -11.21
N GLN A 108 -9.71 -6.11 -12.53
CA GLN A 108 -9.27 -5.02 -13.42
C GLN A 108 -10.15 -3.76 -13.32
N ASP A 109 -11.37 -3.88 -12.81
CA ASP A 109 -12.35 -2.80 -12.74
C ASP A 109 -12.38 -2.06 -11.38
N TRP A 110 -11.44 -2.37 -10.46
CA TRP A 110 -11.39 -1.69 -9.17
C TRP A 110 -11.33 -0.15 -9.28
N PRO A 111 -10.66 0.47 -10.30
CA PRO A 111 -10.64 1.93 -10.39
C PRO A 111 -12.01 2.57 -10.65
N ARG A 112 -12.95 1.82 -11.23
CA ARG A 112 -14.32 2.32 -11.49
C ARG A 112 -15.16 2.42 -10.21
N ARG A 113 -14.70 1.83 -9.12
CA ARG A 113 -15.38 1.86 -7.80
C ARG A 113 -15.00 3.06 -6.95
N LEU A 114 -13.95 3.78 -7.34
CA LEU A 114 -13.44 4.92 -6.57
C LEU A 114 -14.45 6.04 -6.50
N SER A 115 -14.53 6.69 -5.34
CA SER A 115 -15.41 7.82 -5.10
C SER A 115 -15.02 9.07 -5.89
N GLN A 116 -13.72 9.24 -6.13
CA GLN A 116 -13.16 10.35 -6.90
C GLN A 116 -11.73 10.03 -7.39
N THR A 117 -11.23 10.86 -8.31
CA THR A 117 -9.87 10.72 -8.84
C THR A 117 -8.84 11.14 -7.79
N PRO A 118 -7.89 10.27 -7.41
CA PRO A 118 -6.90 10.60 -6.38
C PRO A 118 -5.77 11.49 -6.92
N GLY A 119 -5.24 12.38 -6.08
CA GLY A 119 -4.00 13.12 -6.32
C GLY A 119 -2.75 12.32 -5.94
N ALA A 120 -2.90 11.31 -5.10
CA ALA A 120 -1.88 10.35 -4.76
C ALA A 120 -2.49 8.97 -4.54
N ILE A 121 -1.81 7.92 -4.99
CA ILE A 121 -2.10 6.54 -4.61
C ILE A 121 -0.96 6.05 -3.72
N ILE A 122 -1.32 5.44 -2.59
CA ILE A 122 -0.35 4.84 -1.67
C ILE A 122 -0.72 3.39 -1.37
N SER A 123 0.24 2.62 -0.89
CA SER A 123 0.02 1.27 -0.37
C SER A 123 1.03 0.99 0.73
N THR A 124 0.65 0.19 1.74
CA THR A 124 1.58 -0.30 2.76
C THR A 124 1.35 -1.78 3.02
N TRP A 125 2.39 -2.59 2.78
CA TRP A 125 2.40 -4.05 3.04
C TRP A 125 1.19 -4.80 2.51
N ALA A 126 0.76 -4.48 1.27
CA ALA A 126 -0.41 -5.11 0.66
C ALA A 126 -0.14 -5.75 -0.70
N LEU A 127 0.73 -5.16 -1.53
CA LEU A 127 0.87 -5.64 -2.91
C LEU A 127 1.64 -6.96 -3.01
N HIS A 128 2.54 -7.28 -2.06
CA HIS A 128 3.22 -8.57 -2.03
C HIS A 128 2.25 -9.74 -1.89
N ASP A 129 1.09 -9.55 -1.23
CA ASP A 129 0.04 -10.56 -1.04
C ASP A 129 -0.76 -10.88 -2.32
N LEU A 130 -0.55 -10.12 -3.41
CA LEU A 130 -1.17 -10.43 -4.71
C LEU A 130 -0.61 -11.69 -5.39
N GLY A 131 0.43 -12.28 -4.82
CA GLY A 131 0.93 -13.61 -5.15
C GLY A 131 1.71 -13.74 -6.45
N SER A 132 1.96 -12.66 -7.19
CA SER A 132 2.85 -12.69 -8.36
C SER A 132 3.34 -11.31 -8.77
N GLN A 133 4.53 -11.27 -9.41
CA GLN A 133 5.04 -10.04 -10.04
C GLN A 133 4.09 -9.49 -11.09
N LYS A 134 3.39 -10.38 -11.82
CA LYS A 134 2.42 -9.96 -12.84
C LYS A 134 1.25 -9.21 -12.20
N ALA A 135 0.68 -9.71 -11.12
CA ALA A 135 -0.43 -9.04 -10.43
C ALA A 135 -0.02 -7.66 -9.91
N VAL A 136 1.19 -7.53 -9.33
CA VAL A 136 1.73 -6.23 -8.91
C VAL A 136 1.92 -5.28 -10.10
N ALA A 137 2.44 -5.79 -11.24
CA ALA A 137 2.59 -5.00 -12.46
C ALA A 137 1.24 -4.52 -13.00
N ASP A 138 0.22 -5.37 -13.00
CA ASP A 138 -1.15 -5.02 -13.41
C ASP A 138 -1.73 -3.91 -12.51
N VAL A 139 -1.50 -3.97 -11.19
CA VAL A 139 -1.90 -2.90 -10.26
C VAL A 139 -1.14 -1.60 -10.58
N TYR A 140 0.17 -1.63 -10.81
CA TYR A 140 0.93 -0.43 -11.18
C TYR A 140 0.40 0.21 -12.47
N ALA A 141 0.07 -0.59 -13.49
CA ALA A 141 -0.53 -0.10 -14.73
C ALA A 141 -1.89 0.59 -14.47
N ARG A 142 -2.75 -0.02 -13.64
CA ARG A 142 -4.04 0.59 -13.25
C ARG A 142 -3.86 1.87 -12.46
N CYS A 143 -2.88 1.93 -11.55
CA CYS A 143 -2.55 3.16 -10.84
C CYS A 143 -2.15 4.28 -11.81
N TYR A 144 -1.29 3.96 -12.81
CA TYR A 144 -0.88 4.92 -13.82
C TYR A 144 -2.06 5.45 -14.64
N GLU A 145 -2.98 4.57 -15.06
CA GLU A 145 -4.19 4.95 -15.81
C GLU A 145 -5.16 5.81 -14.99
N THR A 146 -5.24 5.56 -13.68
CA THR A 146 -6.16 6.23 -12.75
C THR A 146 -5.66 7.61 -12.33
N LEU A 147 -4.36 7.77 -12.16
CA LEU A 147 -3.75 9.00 -11.65
C LEU A 147 -3.72 10.10 -12.72
N PRO A 148 -4.09 11.34 -12.42
CA PRO A 148 -3.85 12.48 -13.30
C PRO A 148 -2.36 12.84 -13.35
N LYS A 149 -1.96 13.57 -14.39
CA LYS A 149 -0.58 14.03 -14.55
C LYS A 149 -0.11 14.87 -13.36
N GLY A 150 1.10 14.60 -12.88
CA GLY A 150 1.70 15.26 -11.72
C GLY A 150 1.39 14.57 -10.38
N SER A 151 0.52 13.57 -10.37
CA SER A 151 0.24 12.73 -9.21
C SER A 151 1.40 11.79 -8.87
N VAL A 152 1.34 11.16 -7.71
CA VAL A 152 2.36 10.20 -7.27
C VAL A 152 1.76 8.84 -6.91
N LEU A 153 2.56 7.80 -7.11
CA LEU A 153 2.38 6.49 -6.51
C LEU A 153 3.49 6.26 -5.49
N ILE A 154 3.12 5.86 -4.27
CA ILE A 154 4.09 5.54 -3.21
C ILE A 154 3.71 4.17 -2.63
N ASN A 155 4.61 3.20 -2.73
CA ASN A 155 4.39 1.85 -2.21
C ASN A 155 5.45 1.51 -1.16
N GLY A 156 5.02 1.34 0.09
CA GLY A 156 5.83 0.83 1.18
C GLY A 156 5.58 -0.67 1.35
N ASP A 157 6.46 -1.53 0.82
CA ASP A 157 6.15 -2.94 0.77
C ASP A 157 7.36 -3.84 1.07
N PHE A 158 7.08 -5.08 1.47
CA PHE A 158 8.11 -6.08 1.62
C PHE A 158 8.78 -6.38 0.28
N ILE A 159 10.09 -6.50 0.32
CA ILE A 159 10.91 -6.79 -0.86
C ILE A 159 11.77 -8.04 -0.61
N LYS A 160 12.21 -8.70 -1.69
CA LYS A 160 13.30 -9.65 -1.63
C LYS A 160 14.61 -8.86 -1.70
N PRO A 161 15.49 -8.90 -0.68
CA PRO A 161 16.76 -8.19 -0.75
C PRO A 161 17.68 -8.80 -1.82
N ASP A 162 18.47 -7.95 -2.48
CA ASP A 162 19.48 -8.39 -3.41
C ASP A 162 20.57 -9.19 -2.67
N GLY A 163 21.13 -10.20 -3.34
CA GLY A 163 22.23 -10.99 -2.78
C GLY A 163 21.82 -12.11 -1.81
N THR A 164 20.52 -12.37 -1.64
CA THR A 164 20.04 -13.52 -0.85
C THR A 164 19.52 -14.64 -1.74
N ASP A 165 19.82 -15.89 -1.34
CA ASP A 165 19.28 -17.11 -1.97
C ASP A 165 17.96 -17.58 -1.32
N TRP A 166 17.49 -16.89 -0.29
CA TRP A 166 16.26 -17.23 0.40
C TRP A 166 15.04 -17.13 -0.55
N GLU A 167 14.14 -18.10 -0.43
CA GLU A 167 12.85 -18.05 -1.10
C GLU A 167 11.87 -17.18 -0.30
N PHE A 168 11.17 -16.31 -1.01
CA PHE A 168 10.09 -15.47 -0.50
C PHE A 168 8.81 -15.72 -1.29
N GLU A 169 7.71 -15.18 -0.80
CA GLU A 169 6.44 -15.20 -1.52
C GLU A 169 6.61 -14.59 -2.93
N PRO A 170 5.94 -15.12 -3.96
CA PRO A 170 6.12 -14.66 -5.35
C PRO A 170 5.81 -13.17 -5.58
N GLY A 171 5.07 -12.55 -4.67
CA GLY A 171 4.80 -11.09 -4.69
C GLY A 171 5.94 -10.24 -4.10
N ARG A 172 6.93 -10.85 -3.43
CA ARG A 172 8.12 -10.17 -2.89
C ARG A 172 9.28 -10.31 -3.88
N PHE A 173 9.72 -9.22 -4.42
CA PHE A 173 10.84 -9.18 -5.37
C PHE A 173 11.71 -7.94 -5.15
N ALA A 174 12.87 -7.92 -5.79
CA ALA A 174 13.89 -6.90 -5.55
C ALA A 174 13.44 -5.49 -5.93
N ILE A 175 13.96 -4.47 -5.24
CA ILE A 175 13.71 -3.05 -5.47
C ILE A 175 13.91 -2.69 -6.96
N GLY A 176 14.99 -3.18 -7.58
CA GLY A 176 15.27 -2.94 -9.00
C GLY A 176 14.14 -3.43 -9.91
N ARG A 177 13.51 -4.56 -9.57
CA ARG A 177 12.38 -5.09 -10.33
C ARG A 177 11.11 -4.24 -10.17
N HIS A 178 10.83 -3.74 -8.97
CA HIS A 178 9.72 -2.78 -8.75
C HIS A 178 9.92 -1.51 -9.60
N ILE A 179 11.14 -0.95 -9.61
CA ILE A 179 11.47 0.24 -10.41
C ILE A 179 11.27 -0.02 -11.91
N GLU A 180 11.65 -1.19 -12.38
CA GLU A 180 11.45 -1.59 -13.78
C GLU A 180 9.96 -1.69 -14.13
N LEU A 181 9.15 -2.35 -13.29
CA LEU A 181 7.71 -2.47 -13.49
C LEU A 181 6.99 -1.11 -13.46
N LEU A 182 7.39 -0.20 -12.59
CA LEU A 182 6.86 1.17 -12.56
C LEU A 182 7.18 1.93 -13.86
N ARG A 183 8.40 1.79 -14.40
CA ARG A 183 8.75 2.36 -15.73
C ARG A 183 7.92 1.75 -16.85
N GLN A 184 7.75 0.43 -16.84
CA GLN A 184 6.94 -0.28 -17.84
C GLN A 184 5.47 0.16 -17.80
N ALA A 185 4.93 0.47 -16.61
CA ALA A 185 3.60 1.04 -16.44
C ALA A 185 3.48 2.48 -16.96
N GLY A 186 4.60 3.19 -17.19
CA GLY A 186 4.63 4.54 -17.72
C GLY A 186 5.02 5.64 -16.71
N PHE A 187 5.26 5.29 -15.44
CA PHE A 187 5.67 6.26 -14.43
C PHE A 187 7.06 6.86 -14.72
N SER A 188 7.21 8.14 -14.43
CA SER A 188 8.47 8.86 -14.47
C SER A 188 9.15 8.86 -13.09
N ASP A 189 10.49 8.98 -13.10
CA ASP A 189 11.32 9.07 -11.89
C ASP A 189 11.06 7.98 -10.81
N PRO A 190 10.86 6.68 -11.20
CA PRO A 190 10.66 5.65 -10.20
C PRO A 190 11.96 5.38 -9.45
N LYS A 191 11.88 5.38 -8.11
CA LYS A 191 13.03 5.19 -7.22
C LYS A 191 12.61 4.60 -5.88
N SER A 192 13.56 4.03 -5.16
CA SER A 192 13.43 3.74 -3.74
C SER A 192 13.87 4.96 -2.93
N LEU A 193 13.01 5.40 -2.01
CA LEU A 193 13.33 6.48 -1.07
C LEU A 193 14.08 5.96 0.16
N ALA A 194 13.79 4.72 0.58
CA ALA A 194 14.45 4.05 1.69
C ALA A 194 14.28 2.53 1.59
N HIS A 195 15.21 1.80 2.21
CA HIS A 195 15.12 0.38 2.51
C HIS A 195 15.22 0.23 4.03
N PHE A 196 14.21 -0.34 4.64
CA PHE A 196 14.07 -0.51 6.08
C PHE A 196 14.38 -1.94 6.49
N GLU A 197 14.88 -2.12 7.72
CA GLU A 197 15.21 -3.41 8.35
C GLU A 197 15.98 -4.35 7.39
N PRO A 198 17.08 -3.89 6.75
CA PRO A 198 17.82 -4.70 5.80
C PRO A 198 18.52 -5.86 6.50
N ASN A 199 18.17 -7.09 6.12
CA ASN A 199 18.79 -8.31 6.64
C ASN A 199 18.86 -9.33 5.49
N ILE A 200 20.09 -9.75 5.12
CA ILE A 200 20.33 -10.75 4.06
C ILE A 200 20.89 -12.06 4.59
N GLU A 201 21.37 -12.09 5.86
CA GLU A 201 21.99 -13.28 6.43
C GLU A 201 20.96 -14.27 6.99
N ASP A 202 19.94 -13.75 7.71
CA ASP A 202 18.83 -14.53 8.28
C ASP A 202 17.52 -13.71 8.18
N PRO A 203 17.02 -13.45 6.97
CA PRO A 203 15.87 -12.59 6.77
C PRO A 203 14.58 -13.23 7.27
N LYS A 204 13.82 -12.48 8.08
CA LYS A 204 12.51 -12.87 8.57
C LYS A 204 11.41 -12.29 7.71
N GLY A 205 10.23 -12.89 7.77
CA GLY A 205 9.09 -12.51 6.94
C GLY A 205 8.61 -11.05 7.08
N HIS A 206 8.96 -10.39 8.19
CA HIS A 206 8.56 -9.00 8.48
C HIS A 206 9.70 -7.98 8.34
N GLU A 207 10.86 -8.40 7.85
CA GLU A 207 12.02 -7.57 7.55
C GLU A 207 12.10 -7.26 6.04
N ASN A 208 13.04 -6.39 5.65
CA ASN A 208 13.30 -6.01 4.27
C ASN A 208 12.06 -5.44 3.57
N TYR A 209 11.71 -4.21 3.89
CA TYR A 209 10.69 -3.47 3.17
C TYR A 209 11.25 -2.13 2.65
N ALA A 210 10.71 -1.64 1.56
CA ALA A 210 11.19 -0.44 0.91
C ALA A 210 10.06 0.55 0.66
N CYS A 211 10.39 1.85 0.67
CA CYS A 211 9.49 2.89 0.20
C CYS A 211 9.80 3.20 -1.26
N LEU A 212 8.92 2.81 -2.15
CA LEU A 212 9.01 3.04 -3.58
C LEU A 212 8.18 4.27 -3.98
N PHE A 213 8.72 5.10 -4.84
CA PHE A 213 8.10 6.36 -5.26
C PHE A 213 8.17 6.50 -6.77
N ALA A 214 7.09 6.99 -7.39
CA ALA A 214 7.05 7.31 -8.81
C ALA A 214 6.07 8.45 -9.12
N VAL A 215 6.28 9.16 -10.21
CA VAL A 215 5.45 10.31 -10.67
C VAL A 215 4.70 9.93 -11.94
N ARG A 216 3.41 10.33 -12.01
CA ARG A 216 2.54 10.16 -13.18
C ARG A 216 2.75 11.29 -14.22
#